data_aa66c92b96bd5ebfc88eb71dfa73d9c5
#
_entry.id   aa66c92b96bd5ebfc88eb71dfa73d9c5
#
_cell.length_a   1.000
_cell.length_b   1.000
_cell.length_c   1.000
_cell.angle_alpha   90.00
_cell.angle_beta   90.00
_cell.angle_gamma   90.00
#
_symmetry.space_group_name_H-M   'P 1'
#
loop_
_entity.id
_entity.type
_entity.pdbx_description
1 polymer ?
#
loop_
_entity_poly.entity_id
_entity_poly.type
_entity_poly.pdbx_seq_one_letter_code
_entity_poly.pdbx_strand_id
1 'polypeptide(L)'
;MRKLSIALLVLLVFYIGFLAVWIEPEEMTIGAPTATPAPTVEPTAVPSPEPTAAPTPTPEVVSALAGYYIKVNNAANCVTVYRTDENGAFTVPVKAMICSTGRDTPTGGVYSVGWTLRWQELFGGAYAQYCTEICKDILFHSLPYAELERPDTLYYTTFDQLGESVSAGCVRLQVCDAKWIYDNRDMIVGVEFYYDENPGPLGRPEAPKISGNELCRGWDPTDPNMLNPWLYEGGQVPEAWLLADANRPVDEEE
;
A
#
# COMPACT_ATOMS: atom_id res chain seq x y z
N MET A 1 -25.74 -11.49 -47.00
CA MET A 1 -26.04 -10.08 -46.77
C MET A 1 -27.27 -9.82 -45.85
N ARG A 2 -28.12 -10.80 -45.54
CA ARG A 2 -29.32 -10.61 -44.68
C ARG A 2 -29.08 -10.77 -43.17
N LYS A 3 -27.95 -11.32 -42.76
CA LYS A 3 -27.65 -11.55 -41.30
C LYS A 3 -26.97 -10.37 -40.61
N LEU A 4 -26.39 -9.43 -41.37
CA LEU A 4 -25.72 -8.26 -40.81
C LEU A 4 -26.69 -7.13 -40.40
N SER A 5 -27.87 -7.06 -41.05
CA SER A 5 -28.86 -6.01 -40.79
C SER A 5 -29.67 -6.21 -39.53
N ILE A 6 -29.81 -7.44 -39.03
CA ILE A 6 -30.60 -7.74 -37.82
C ILE A 6 -29.80 -7.41 -36.54
N ALA A 7 -28.49 -7.65 -36.55
CA ALA A 7 -27.61 -7.30 -35.39
C ALA A 7 -27.52 -5.79 -35.16
N LEU A 8 -27.53 -4.98 -36.23
CA LEU A 8 -27.47 -3.52 -36.13
C LEU A 8 -28.79 -2.93 -35.60
N LEU A 9 -29.93 -3.56 -35.94
CA LEU A 9 -31.25 -3.10 -35.47
C LEU A 9 -31.47 -3.37 -34.01
N VAL A 10 -30.97 -4.49 -33.48
CA VAL A 10 -31.05 -4.84 -32.02
C VAL A 10 -30.21 -3.90 -31.19
N LEU A 11 -29.02 -3.50 -31.63
CA LEU A 11 -28.16 -2.53 -30.93
C LEU A 11 -28.78 -1.14 -30.91
N LEU A 12 -29.50 -0.72 -31.96
CA LEU A 12 -30.18 0.58 -31.99
C LEU A 12 -31.36 0.67 -31.00
N VAL A 13 -32.09 -0.42 -30.80
CA VAL A 13 -33.25 -0.48 -29.90
C VAL A 13 -32.78 -0.44 -28.45
N PHE A 14 -31.63 -1.04 -28.11
CA PHE A 14 -31.03 -0.96 -26.74
C PHE A 14 -30.46 0.43 -26.44
N TYR A 15 -29.96 1.16 -27.43
CA TYR A 15 -29.43 2.52 -27.25
C TYR A 15 -30.54 3.57 -27.02
N ILE A 16 -31.73 3.42 -27.62
CA ILE A 16 -32.86 4.32 -27.44
C ILE A 16 -33.57 4.07 -26.09
N GLY A 17 -33.53 2.85 -25.55
CA GLY A 17 -34.12 2.50 -24.26
C GLY A 17 -33.36 3.03 -23.04
N PHE A 18 -32.08 3.43 -23.20
CA PHE A 18 -31.25 3.92 -22.09
C PHE A 18 -31.33 5.43 -21.87
N LEU A 19 -31.98 6.19 -22.75
CA LEU A 19 -32.05 7.67 -22.73
C LEU A 19 -33.33 8.23 -22.09
N ALA A 20 -34.20 7.42 -21.50
CA ALA A 20 -35.53 7.87 -21.06
C ALA A 20 -35.80 7.79 -19.55
N VAL A 21 -34.80 7.80 -18.67
CA VAL A 21 -35.02 7.92 -17.21
C VAL A 21 -34.02 8.90 -16.61
N TRP A 22 -34.25 10.20 -16.82
CA TRP A 22 -33.77 11.26 -15.93
C TRP A 22 -35.00 11.98 -15.38
N ILE A 23 -35.30 11.70 -14.11
CA ILE A 23 -36.30 12.41 -13.32
C ILE A 23 -35.54 13.45 -12.52
N GLU A 24 -35.86 14.73 -12.74
CA GLU A 24 -35.32 15.86 -11.96
C GLU A 24 -35.92 15.84 -10.55
N PRO A 25 -35.12 16.06 -9.48
CA PRO A 25 -35.67 16.25 -8.15
C PRO A 25 -36.16 17.69 -7.96
N GLU A 26 -37.43 17.88 -7.51
CA GLU A 26 -37.99 19.15 -7.12
C GLU A 26 -37.24 19.77 -5.94
N GLU A 27 -36.93 21.07 -6.06
CA GLU A 27 -36.38 21.88 -4.99
C GLU A 27 -37.43 22.08 -3.89
N MET A 28 -37.19 21.57 -2.70
CA MET A 28 -37.97 21.85 -1.50
C MET A 28 -37.29 22.96 -0.70
N THR A 29 -37.84 24.16 -0.82
CA THR A 29 -37.43 25.35 -0.06
C THR A 29 -37.94 25.21 1.39
N ILE A 30 -37.06 24.95 2.34
CA ILE A 30 -37.38 25.00 3.78
C ILE A 30 -36.90 26.35 4.32
N GLY A 31 -37.85 27.14 4.81
CA GLY A 31 -37.63 28.44 5.41
C GLY A 31 -36.78 28.36 6.69
N ALA A 32 -35.84 29.28 6.83
CA ALA A 32 -34.99 29.44 7.99
C ALA A 32 -35.77 29.94 9.22
N PRO A 33 -35.59 29.39 10.42
CA PRO A 33 -36.10 29.95 11.64
C PRO A 33 -35.25 31.13 12.13
N THR A 34 -35.92 32.21 12.46
CA THR A 34 -35.38 33.42 13.07
C THR A 34 -34.80 33.14 14.44
N ALA A 35 -33.54 33.43 14.66
CA ALA A 35 -32.87 33.30 15.96
C ALA A 35 -33.25 34.46 16.87
N THR A 36 -33.78 34.15 18.04
CA THR A 36 -33.97 35.07 19.17
C THR A 36 -32.65 35.20 19.94
N PRO A 37 -32.17 36.41 20.29
CA PRO A 37 -30.92 36.54 21.03
C PRO A 37 -31.08 36.13 22.52
N ALA A 38 -30.18 35.25 22.98
CA ALA A 38 -30.06 34.86 24.35
C ALA A 38 -29.31 35.95 25.18
N PRO A 39 -29.60 36.11 26.50
CA PRO A 39 -28.98 37.12 27.32
C PRO A 39 -27.50 36.76 27.63
N THR A 40 -26.66 37.80 27.50
CA THR A 40 -25.24 37.79 27.85
C THR A 40 -25.08 37.66 29.36
N VAL A 41 -24.46 36.60 29.85
CA VAL A 41 -24.01 36.43 31.24
C VAL A 41 -22.53 36.79 31.31
N GLU A 42 -22.17 37.74 32.13
CA GLU A 42 -20.83 38.22 32.39
C GLU A 42 -20.02 37.09 33.08
N PRO A 43 -18.80 36.75 32.67
CA PRO A 43 -18.03 35.66 33.32
C PRO A 43 -17.39 36.15 34.62
N THR A 44 -17.80 35.58 35.73
CA THR A 44 -17.11 35.69 37.02
C THR A 44 -15.77 34.96 36.93
N ALA A 45 -14.70 35.68 37.20
CA ALA A 45 -13.35 35.13 37.23
C ALA A 45 -13.19 34.07 38.33
N VAL A 46 -12.91 32.82 37.91
CA VAL A 46 -12.50 31.73 38.80
C VAL A 46 -10.97 31.76 38.93
N PRO A 47 -10.40 31.70 40.15
CA PRO A 47 -8.94 31.67 40.32
C PRO A 47 -8.37 30.39 39.69
N SER A 48 -7.35 30.58 38.85
CA SER A 48 -6.56 29.51 38.21
C SER A 48 -5.84 28.70 39.29
N PRO A 49 -5.98 27.34 39.29
CA PRO A 49 -5.11 26.50 40.10
C PRO A 49 -3.69 26.52 39.56
N GLU A 50 -2.74 26.67 40.47
CA GLU A 50 -1.29 26.59 40.22
C GLU A 50 -0.94 25.25 39.57
N PRO A 51 -0.09 25.21 38.48
CA PRO A 51 0.22 23.94 37.82
C PRO A 51 1.07 23.05 38.72
N THR A 52 0.44 22.02 39.26
CA THR A 52 1.16 20.89 39.87
C THR A 52 1.98 20.21 38.78
N ALA A 53 3.32 20.20 38.94
CA ALA A 53 4.22 19.51 38.02
C ALA A 53 3.80 18.06 37.85
N ALA A 54 3.43 17.71 36.60
CA ALA A 54 3.17 16.33 36.26
C ALA A 54 4.44 15.48 36.47
N PRO A 55 4.33 14.28 37.05
CA PRO A 55 5.50 13.41 37.19
C PRO A 55 6.06 13.11 35.79
N THR A 56 7.35 13.41 35.62
CA THR A 56 8.10 13.00 34.43
C THR A 56 7.96 11.48 34.28
N PRO A 57 7.46 10.95 33.20
CA PRO A 57 7.40 9.50 32.99
C PRO A 57 8.83 8.98 32.98
N THR A 58 9.19 8.20 33.98
CA THR A 58 10.38 7.36 33.97
C THR A 58 10.27 6.49 32.73
N PRO A 59 11.31 6.40 31.87
CA PRO A 59 11.27 5.46 30.76
C PRO A 59 11.24 4.06 31.36
N GLU A 60 10.04 3.50 31.44
CA GLU A 60 9.84 2.11 31.73
C GLU A 60 10.45 1.35 30.55
N VAL A 61 11.51 0.59 30.85
CA VAL A 61 12.12 -0.35 29.92
C VAL A 61 11.02 -1.36 29.59
N VAL A 62 10.26 -1.08 28.54
CA VAL A 62 9.38 -2.05 27.91
C VAL A 62 10.29 -3.15 27.40
N SER A 63 10.48 -4.18 28.24
CA SER A 63 11.11 -5.43 27.84
C SER A 63 10.20 -6.04 26.78
N ALA A 64 10.49 -5.70 25.54
CA ALA A 64 9.74 -6.09 24.37
C ALA A 64 9.78 -7.61 24.24
N LEU A 65 8.64 -8.24 24.23
CA LEU A 65 8.42 -9.30 23.28
C LEU A 65 8.33 -8.61 21.91
N ALA A 66 9.53 -8.31 21.37
CA ALA A 66 9.69 -7.50 20.16
C ALA A 66 9.38 -8.36 18.95
N GLY A 67 8.09 -8.47 18.61
CA GLY A 67 7.64 -9.14 17.41
C GLY A 67 6.66 -8.27 16.63
N TYR A 68 6.48 -8.63 15.37
CA TYR A 68 5.45 -8.07 14.50
C TYR A 68 4.46 -9.16 14.10
N TYR A 69 3.19 -8.80 14.05
CA TYR A 69 2.14 -9.63 13.47
C TYR A 69 1.57 -8.91 12.26
N ILE A 70 1.54 -9.57 11.12
CA ILE A 70 1.10 -8.99 9.86
C ILE A 70 -0.31 -9.50 9.54
N LYS A 71 -1.21 -8.59 9.17
CA LYS A 71 -2.53 -8.93 8.63
C LYS A 71 -2.65 -8.45 7.20
N VAL A 72 -2.98 -9.36 6.28
CA VAL A 72 -3.20 -9.10 4.86
C VAL A 72 -4.70 -9.14 4.59
N ASN A 73 -5.25 -7.98 4.26
CA ASN A 73 -6.65 -7.83 3.89
C ASN A 73 -6.80 -7.94 2.37
N ASN A 74 -7.35 -9.05 1.90
CA ASN A 74 -7.48 -9.32 0.47
C ASN A 74 -8.53 -8.43 -0.22
N ALA A 75 -9.63 -8.06 0.46
CA ALA A 75 -10.65 -7.21 -0.14
C ALA A 75 -10.15 -5.79 -0.34
N ALA A 76 -9.53 -5.23 0.70
CA ALA A 76 -9.03 -3.86 0.67
C ALA A 76 -7.65 -3.74 0.01
N ASN A 77 -6.95 -4.84 -0.33
CA ASN A 77 -5.57 -4.85 -0.80
C ASN A 77 -4.66 -4.01 0.12
N CYS A 78 -4.71 -4.31 1.41
CA CYS A 78 -4.01 -3.59 2.45
C CYS A 78 -3.33 -4.55 3.42
N VAL A 79 -2.08 -4.29 3.75
CA VAL A 79 -1.34 -4.98 4.80
C VAL A 79 -1.27 -4.07 6.01
N THR A 80 -1.60 -4.59 7.19
CA THR A 80 -1.41 -3.88 8.47
C THR A 80 -0.47 -4.66 9.36
N VAL A 81 0.53 -3.98 9.91
CA VAL A 81 1.50 -4.53 10.86
C VAL A 81 1.12 -4.11 12.27
N TYR A 82 1.14 -5.06 13.18
CA TYR A 82 0.82 -4.87 14.59
C TYR A 82 2.02 -5.21 15.49
N ARG A 83 2.14 -4.49 16.59
CA ARG A 83 2.95 -4.83 17.75
C ARG A 83 2.08 -5.30 18.91
N THR A 84 2.72 -5.90 19.89
CA THR A 84 2.06 -6.24 21.15
C THR A 84 1.67 -5.00 21.94
N ASP A 85 0.53 -5.08 22.59
CA ASP A 85 0.12 -4.17 23.67
C ASP A 85 0.77 -4.57 25.01
N GLU A 86 0.39 -3.90 26.10
CA GLU A 86 0.83 -4.16 27.46
C GLU A 86 0.47 -5.56 27.99
N ASN A 87 -0.53 -6.21 27.38
CA ASN A 87 -0.96 -7.55 27.74
C ASN A 87 -0.30 -8.63 26.84
N GLY A 88 0.56 -8.25 25.90
CA GLY A 88 1.22 -9.15 24.98
C GLY A 88 0.36 -9.56 23.77
N ALA A 89 -0.80 -8.92 23.55
CA ALA A 89 -1.64 -9.17 22.38
C ALA A 89 -1.23 -8.24 21.21
N PHE A 90 -1.22 -8.75 19.97
CA PHE A 90 -0.90 -7.97 18.76
C PHE A 90 -2.07 -7.08 18.34
N THR A 91 -2.30 -6.00 19.08
CA THR A 91 -3.42 -5.07 18.90
C THR A 91 -3.01 -3.65 18.51
N VAL A 92 -1.72 -3.28 18.67
CA VAL A 92 -1.22 -1.94 18.36
C VAL A 92 -0.79 -1.84 16.91
N PRO A 93 -1.59 -1.17 16.03
CA PRO A 93 -1.23 -1.03 14.63
C PRO A 93 -0.09 0.00 14.48
N VAL A 94 0.97 -0.37 13.77
CA VAL A 94 2.18 0.46 13.64
C VAL A 94 2.52 0.85 12.20
N LYS A 95 2.01 0.10 11.22
CA LYS A 95 2.27 0.38 9.81
C LYS A 95 1.13 -0.17 8.94
N ALA A 96 0.73 0.60 7.94
CA ALA A 96 -0.11 0.13 6.85
C ALA A 96 0.67 0.20 5.54
N MET A 97 0.40 -0.74 4.62
CA MET A 97 1.03 -0.83 3.30
C MET A 97 -0.05 -1.11 2.27
N ILE A 98 -0.03 -0.38 1.15
CA ILE A 98 -0.82 -0.75 -0.01
C ILE A 98 -0.22 -2.00 -0.65
N CYS A 99 -1.05 -2.94 -1.07
CA CYS A 99 -0.57 -4.15 -1.73
C CYS A 99 -1.45 -4.52 -2.93
N SER A 100 -0.98 -5.47 -3.73
CA SER A 100 -1.82 -6.19 -4.70
C SER A 100 -1.80 -7.67 -4.36
N THR A 101 -2.98 -8.23 -4.14
CA THR A 101 -3.22 -9.67 -3.96
C THR A 101 -3.67 -10.29 -5.29
N GLY A 102 -4.05 -11.54 -5.30
CA GLY A 102 -4.49 -12.20 -6.53
C GLY A 102 -5.31 -13.46 -6.30
N ARG A 103 -5.55 -14.16 -7.40
CA ARG A 103 -6.44 -15.32 -7.44
C ARG A 103 -6.09 -16.42 -6.45
N ASP A 104 -4.79 -16.73 -6.32
CA ASP A 104 -4.30 -17.84 -5.51
C ASP A 104 -3.75 -17.36 -4.15
N THR A 105 -3.94 -16.07 -3.80
CA THR A 105 -3.64 -15.54 -2.46
C THR A 105 -4.54 -16.25 -1.43
N PRO A 106 -4.01 -16.73 -0.30
CA PRO A 106 -4.82 -17.35 0.75
C PRO A 106 -5.97 -16.44 1.18
N THR A 107 -7.18 -16.99 1.29
CA THR A 107 -8.37 -16.22 1.69
C THR A 107 -8.58 -16.20 3.21
N GLY A 108 -7.72 -16.88 3.96
CA GLY A 108 -7.72 -16.95 5.42
C GLY A 108 -6.57 -17.78 5.94
N GLY A 109 -6.47 -17.89 7.26
CA GLY A 109 -5.42 -18.65 7.94
C GLY A 109 -4.24 -17.80 8.40
N VAL A 110 -3.41 -18.42 9.23
CA VAL A 110 -2.18 -17.85 9.79
C VAL A 110 -0.99 -18.67 9.33
N TYR A 111 0.04 -18.00 8.87
CA TYR A 111 1.26 -18.58 8.29
C TYR A 111 2.49 -17.99 8.98
N SER A 112 3.59 -18.73 8.93
CA SER A 112 4.91 -18.25 9.34
C SER A 112 5.69 -17.81 8.11
N VAL A 113 6.51 -16.77 8.24
CA VAL A 113 7.46 -16.40 7.18
C VAL A 113 8.60 -17.41 7.06
N GLY A 114 8.95 -17.72 5.82
CA GLY A 114 10.01 -18.66 5.48
C GLY A 114 11.32 -17.97 5.10
N TRP A 115 11.91 -18.39 3.98
CA TRP A 115 13.15 -17.85 3.44
C TRP A 115 12.97 -16.42 2.89
N THR A 116 14.11 -15.74 2.71
CA THR A 116 14.17 -14.43 2.04
C THR A 116 15.23 -14.46 0.95
N LEU A 117 14.97 -13.75 -0.15
CA LEU A 117 15.93 -13.48 -1.22
C LEU A 117 15.89 -12.02 -1.63
N ARG A 118 17.06 -11.44 -1.88
CA ARG A 118 17.17 -10.04 -2.33
C ARG A 118 16.53 -9.85 -3.71
N TRP A 119 16.73 -10.80 -4.60
CA TRP A 119 16.10 -10.92 -5.92
C TRP A 119 15.63 -12.35 -6.14
N GLN A 120 14.49 -12.49 -6.80
CA GLN A 120 13.89 -13.79 -7.12
C GLN A 120 13.28 -13.74 -8.51
N GLU A 121 13.52 -14.75 -9.32
CA GLU A 121 12.76 -14.99 -10.53
C GLU A 121 11.32 -15.41 -10.16
N LEU A 122 10.34 -14.77 -10.78
CA LEU A 122 8.93 -15.05 -10.63
C LEU A 122 8.43 -15.93 -11.78
N PHE A 123 7.29 -16.56 -11.56
CA PHE A 123 6.61 -17.28 -12.63
C PHE A 123 6.36 -16.34 -13.83
N GLY A 124 6.79 -16.77 -15.03
CA GLY A 124 6.66 -15.98 -16.26
C GLY A 124 7.92 -15.19 -16.64
N GLY A 125 9.05 -15.38 -15.95
CA GLY A 125 10.35 -14.81 -16.33
C GLY A 125 10.53 -13.33 -15.95
N ALA A 126 9.71 -12.82 -15.03
CA ALA A 126 9.93 -11.53 -14.39
C ALA A 126 10.70 -11.71 -13.08
N TYR A 127 11.23 -10.62 -12.53
CA TYR A 127 12.01 -10.63 -11.29
C TYR A 127 11.40 -9.72 -10.25
N ALA A 128 11.65 -9.98 -8.97
CA ALA A 128 11.23 -9.10 -7.88
C ALA A 128 12.33 -8.96 -6.82
N GLN A 129 12.27 -7.84 -6.09
CA GLN A 129 13.19 -7.53 -5.00
C GLN A 129 12.55 -7.84 -3.64
N TYR A 130 13.42 -8.06 -2.63
CA TYR A 130 13.03 -8.20 -1.24
C TYR A 130 11.92 -9.23 -1.03
N CYS A 131 12.14 -10.42 -1.58
CA CYS A 131 11.21 -11.52 -1.50
C CYS A 131 11.26 -12.18 -0.14
N THR A 132 10.09 -12.40 0.48
CA THR A 132 9.92 -13.12 1.75
C THR A 132 8.81 -14.15 1.57
N GLU A 133 9.13 -15.42 1.77
CA GLU A 133 8.14 -16.50 1.67
C GLU A 133 7.12 -16.41 2.81
N ILE A 134 5.84 -16.64 2.45
CA ILE A 134 4.74 -16.74 3.41
C ILE A 134 4.30 -18.20 3.50
N CYS A 135 3.97 -18.81 2.38
CA CYS A 135 3.58 -20.23 2.30
C CYS A 135 3.71 -20.73 0.87
N LYS A 136 4.26 -21.90 0.69
CA LYS A 136 4.48 -22.54 -0.63
C LYS A 136 5.15 -21.55 -1.60
N ASP A 137 4.41 -21.18 -2.66
CA ASP A 137 4.89 -20.27 -3.71
C ASP A 137 4.33 -18.85 -3.53
N ILE A 138 3.74 -18.52 -2.38
CA ILE A 138 3.21 -17.19 -2.08
C ILE A 138 4.23 -16.38 -1.30
N LEU A 139 4.62 -15.24 -1.86
CA LEU A 139 5.64 -14.36 -1.32
C LEU A 139 5.07 -12.96 -1.03
N PHE A 140 5.67 -12.25 -0.08
CA PHE A 140 5.77 -10.79 -0.13
C PHE A 140 6.92 -10.43 -1.05
N HIS A 141 6.74 -9.48 -1.96
CA HIS A 141 7.81 -8.98 -2.82
C HIS A 141 7.46 -7.63 -3.43
N SER A 142 8.44 -6.95 -4.01
CA SER A 142 8.23 -5.72 -4.78
C SER A 142 7.35 -5.96 -6.02
N LEU A 143 6.96 -4.90 -6.72
CA LEU A 143 6.42 -5.03 -8.09
C LEU A 143 7.46 -5.72 -8.98
N PRO A 144 7.01 -6.34 -10.12
CA PRO A 144 7.92 -7.09 -10.98
C PRO A 144 8.79 -6.19 -11.89
N TYR A 145 9.96 -6.69 -12.24
CA TYR A 145 10.97 -6.11 -13.13
C TYR A 145 11.22 -7.02 -14.33
N ALA A 146 11.70 -6.44 -15.44
CA ALA A 146 12.01 -7.19 -16.66
C ALA A 146 13.34 -7.97 -16.56
N GLU A 147 14.31 -7.46 -15.77
CA GLU A 147 15.66 -8.01 -15.70
C GLU A 147 16.08 -8.23 -14.25
N LEU A 148 16.89 -9.28 -14.02
CA LEU A 148 17.48 -9.58 -12.72
C LEU A 148 18.43 -8.44 -12.30
N GLU A 149 18.33 -8.02 -11.04
CA GLU A 149 19.21 -7.01 -10.42
C GLU A 149 19.20 -5.64 -11.12
N ARG A 150 18.18 -5.39 -11.95
CA ARG A 150 17.98 -4.13 -12.68
C ARG A 150 16.76 -3.38 -12.14
N PRO A 151 16.92 -2.56 -11.08
CA PRO A 151 15.83 -1.84 -10.45
C PRO A 151 15.25 -0.71 -11.31
N ASP A 152 15.88 -0.41 -12.44
CA ASP A 152 15.44 0.54 -13.48
C ASP A 152 14.54 -0.09 -14.55
N THR A 153 14.22 -1.38 -14.44
CA THR A 153 13.40 -2.13 -15.42
C THR A 153 12.01 -2.51 -14.91
N LEU A 154 11.47 -1.68 -14.00
CA LEU A 154 10.15 -1.89 -13.40
C LEU A 154 9.04 -1.95 -14.45
N TYR A 155 8.16 -2.92 -14.35
CA TYR A 155 6.89 -2.92 -15.10
C TYR A 155 5.93 -1.87 -14.53
N TYR A 156 6.12 -0.61 -14.92
CA TYR A 156 5.40 0.55 -14.39
C TYR A 156 3.87 0.45 -14.53
N THR A 157 3.36 -0.23 -15.54
CA THR A 157 1.92 -0.48 -15.69
C THR A 157 1.38 -1.38 -14.58
N THR A 158 2.19 -2.33 -14.09
CA THR A 158 1.85 -3.17 -12.94
C THR A 158 1.92 -2.36 -11.64
N PHE A 159 2.85 -1.40 -11.55
CA PHE A 159 2.91 -0.47 -10.42
C PHE A 159 1.64 0.40 -10.34
N ASP A 160 1.16 0.90 -11.48
CA ASP A 160 -0.09 1.68 -11.53
C ASP A 160 -1.35 0.89 -11.13
N GLN A 161 -1.28 -0.45 -11.13
CA GLN A 161 -2.34 -1.33 -10.65
C GLN A 161 -2.22 -1.67 -9.15
N LEU A 162 -1.24 -1.10 -8.44
CA LEU A 162 -1.09 -1.35 -7.01
C LEU A 162 -2.36 -0.93 -6.25
N GLY A 163 -2.84 -1.80 -5.37
CA GLY A 163 -4.13 -1.68 -4.71
C GLY A 163 -5.26 -2.47 -5.36
N GLU A 164 -4.99 -3.18 -6.46
CA GLU A 164 -5.95 -4.04 -7.14
C GLU A 164 -5.55 -5.52 -7.00
N SER A 165 -6.52 -6.44 -7.07
CA SER A 165 -6.28 -7.89 -7.03
C SER A 165 -5.88 -8.41 -8.43
N VAL A 166 -4.61 -8.25 -8.79
CA VAL A 166 -4.08 -8.51 -10.14
C VAL A 166 -2.87 -9.46 -10.16
N SER A 167 -2.43 -9.98 -9.02
CA SER A 167 -1.34 -10.97 -8.96
C SER A 167 -1.84 -12.38 -9.28
N ALA A 168 -0.93 -13.33 -9.49
CA ALA A 168 -1.28 -14.75 -9.51
C ALA A 168 -1.65 -15.25 -8.11
N GLY A 169 -0.90 -14.81 -7.08
CA GLY A 169 -1.12 -15.22 -5.69
C GLY A 169 -0.25 -14.44 -4.69
N CYS A 170 0.95 -14.03 -5.10
CA CYS A 170 1.85 -13.28 -4.25
C CYS A 170 1.27 -11.92 -3.82
N VAL A 171 1.74 -11.42 -2.69
CA VAL A 171 1.41 -10.09 -2.17
C VAL A 171 2.45 -9.09 -2.66
N ARG A 172 2.09 -8.32 -3.70
CA ARG A 172 2.97 -7.31 -4.30
C ARG A 172 2.91 -6.01 -3.50
N LEU A 173 4.06 -5.40 -3.27
CA LEU A 173 4.25 -4.22 -2.44
C LEU A 173 5.12 -3.19 -3.16
N GLN A 174 5.12 -1.93 -2.70
CA GLN A 174 6.17 -0.99 -3.03
C GLN A 174 7.50 -1.48 -2.47
N VAL A 175 8.62 -1.05 -3.06
CA VAL A 175 9.96 -1.49 -2.64
C VAL A 175 10.23 -1.19 -1.16
N CYS A 176 9.88 0.01 -0.67
CA CYS A 176 10.09 0.35 0.74
C CYS A 176 9.36 -0.59 1.71
N ASP A 177 8.17 -1.08 1.33
CA ASP A 177 7.35 -1.96 2.15
C ASP A 177 7.82 -3.41 2.07
N ALA A 178 8.15 -3.90 0.87
CA ALA A 178 8.77 -5.22 0.69
C ALA A 178 10.10 -5.30 1.44
N LYS A 179 10.93 -4.25 1.32
CA LYS A 179 12.20 -4.15 2.06
C LYS A 179 12.00 -4.15 3.56
N TRP A 180 10.98 -3.43 4.06
CA TRP A 180 10.68 -3.40 5.48
C TRP A 180 10.34 -4.79 6.02
N ILE A 181 9.52 -5.58 5.30
CA ILE A 181 9.19 -6.97 5.68
C ILE A 181 10.45 -7.84 5.64
N TYR A 182 11.23 -7.73 4.58
CA TYR A 182 12.48 -8.46 4.39
C TYR A 182 13.48 -8.21 5.54
N ASP A 183 13.71 -6.94 5.89
CA ASP A 183 14.64 -6.54 6.94
C ASP A 183 14.18 -6.96 8.35
N ASN A 184 12.85 -7.07 8.56
CA ASN A 184 12.28 -7.45 9.85
C ASN A 184 11.82 -8.92 9.91
N ARG A 185 12.20 -9.74 8.94
CA ARG A 185 11.72 -11.12 8.79
C ARG A 185 11.80 -11.93 10.08
N ASP A 186 12.90 -11.86 10.80
CA ASP A 186 13.15 -12.63 12.03
C ASP A 186 12.30 -12.14 13.23
N MET A 187 11.70 -10.97 13.12
CA MET A 187 10.78 -10.42 14.11
C MET A 187 9.31 -10.69 13.78
N ILE A 188 8.99 -11.21 12.60
CA ILE A 188 7.62 -11.50 12.20
C ILE A 188 7.19 -12.85 12.78
N VAL A 189 6.23 -12.81 13.70
CA VAL A 189 5.74 -14.01 14.41
C VAL A 189 4.57 -14.69 13.71
N GLY A 190 3.90 -14.00 12.77
CA GLY A 190 2.80 -14.57 12.00
C GLY A 190 2.27 -13.63 10.93
N VAL A 191 1.69 -14.21 9.89
CA VAL A 191 0.99 -13.53 8.78
C VAL A 191 -0.41 -14.11 8.69
N GLU A 192 -1.42 -13.29 8.94
CA GLU A 192 -2.83 -13.64 8.87
C GLU A 192 -3.44 -13.09 7.59
N PHE A 193 -4.13 -13.92 6.82
CA PHE A 193 -4.95 -13.49 5.71
C PHE A 193 -6.42 -13.41 6.13
N TYR A 194 -7.10 -12.36 5.69
CA TYR A 194 -8.54 -12.17 5.94
C TYR A 194 -9.18 -11.36 4.81
N TYR A 195 -10.49 -11.24 4.87
CA TYR A 195 -11.28 -10.54 3.86
C TYR A 195 -12.23 -9.56 4.55
N ASP A 196 -11.98 -8.25 4.35
CA ASP A 196 -12.82 -7.17 4.90
C ASP A 196 -12.77 -5.97 3.95
N GLU A 197 -13.89 -5.34 3.66
CA GLU A 197 -13.93 -4.12 2.84
C GLU A 197 -13.31 -2.92 3.58
N ASN A 198 -13.30 -2.93 4.91
CA ASN A 198 -12.60 -1.94 5.72
C ASN A 198 -11.09 -2.23 5.72
N PRO A 199 -10.25 -1.31 5.25
CA PRO A 199 -8.80 -1.55 5.15
C PRO A 199 -8.08 -1.73 6.48
N GLY A 200 -8.73 -1.40 7.60
CA GLY A 200 -8.15 -1.51 8.94
C GLY A 200 -7.89 -0.15 9.59
N PRO A 201 -7.34 -0.16 10.82
CA PRO A 201 -7.31 1.01 11.72
C PRO A 201 -6.43 2.18 11.23
N LEU A 202 -5.45 1.93 10.37
CA LEU A 202 -4.59 2.97 9.80
C LEU A 202 -5.04 3.41 8.39
N GLY A 203 -6.09 2.79 7.85
CA GLY A 203 -6.50 2.98 6.47
C GLY A 203 -5.53 2.32 5.47
N ARG A 204 -5.88 2.36 4.18
CA ARG A 204 -4.98 1.93 3.10
C ARG A 204 -4.22 3.13 2.56
N PRO A 205 -2.89 3.12 2.55
CA PRO A 205 -2.09 4.14 1.87
C PRO A 205 -2.41 4.19 0.37
N GLU A 206 -2.12 5.32 -0.26
CA GLU A 206 -2.19 5.48 -1.71
C GLU A 206 -0.80 5.35 -2.34
N ALA A 207 -0.75 4.86 -3.57
CA ALA A 207 0.44 4.89 -4.40
C ALA A 207 0.24 5.84 -5.57
N PRO A 208 1.28 6.60 -5.98
CA PRO A 208 1.18 7.47 -7.15
C PRO A 208 1.01 6.65 -8.43
N LYS A 209 0.41 7.24 -9.47
CA LYS A 209 0.46 6.68 -10.83
C LYS A 209 1.74 7.19 -11.49
N ILE A 210 2.59 6.29 -11.96
CA ILE A 210 3.94 6.60 -12.46
C ILE A 210 4.09 6.53 -13.97
N SER A 211 3.17 5.90 -14.68
CA SER A 211 3.23 5.72 -16.14
C SER A 211 3.37 7.02 -16.93
N GLY A 212 2.86 8.13 -16.41
CA GLY A 212 2.98 9.45 -17.02
C GLY A 212 4.37 10.10 -16.91
N ASN A 213 5.27 9.60 -16.06
CA ASN A 213 6.62 10.13 -15.91
C ASN A 213 7.62 9.28 -16.69
N GLU A 214 7.83 9.62 -17.97
CA GLU A 214 8.71 8.85 -18.87
C GLU A 214 10.16 8.74 -18.38
N LEU A 215 10.64 9.74 -17.64
CA LEU A 215 12.02 9.77 -17.15
C LEU A 215 12.23 8.79 -15.97
N CYS A 216 11.23 8.67 -15.07
CA CYS A 216 11.41 7.97 -13.81
C CYS A 216 10.61 6.66 -13.73
N ARG A 217 9.63 6.42 -14.63
CA ARG A 217 8.67 5.30 -14.53
C ARG A 217 9.29 3.90 -14.51
N GLY A 218 10.54 3.76 -14.95
CA GLY A 218 11.30 2.49 -14.87
C GLY A 218 11.71 2.12 -13.46
N TRP A 219 11.50 3.00 -12.47
CA TRP A 219 11.86 2.81 -11.08
C TRP A 219 10.63 2.86 -10.16
N ASP A 220 10.67 2.06 -9.11
CA ASP A 220 9.75 2.24 -7.99
C ASP A 220 10.09 3.55 -7.25
N PRO A 221 9.14 4.49 -7.07
CA PRO A 221 9.40 5.75 -6.39
C PRO A 221 9.96 5.62 -4.98
N THR A 222 9.75 4.47 -4.35
CA THR A 222 10.15 4.18 -2.97
C THR A 222 11.44 3.37 -2.85
N ASP A 223 12.06 3.00 -3.99
CA ASP A 223 13.34 2.29 -3.98
C ASP A 223 14.44 3.19 -3.44
N PRO A 224 15.14 2.81 -2.35
CA PRO A 224 16.19 3.62 -1.73
C PRO A 224 17.51 3.62 -2.52
N ASN A 225 17.58 2.97 -3.67
CA ASN A 225 18.78 2.97 -4.50
C ASN A 225 19.15 4.39 -4.93
N MET A 226 20.40 4.78 -4.71
CA MET A 226 20.89 6.14 -5.02
C MET A 226 20.87 6.49 -6.50
N LEU A 227 20.68 5.52 -7.39
CA LEU A 227 20.45 5.75 -8.81
C LEU A 227 18.99 5.98 -9.17
N ASN A 228 18.08 5.88 -8.21
CA ASN A 228 16.66 6.09 -8.44
C ASN A 228 16.37 7.58 -8.73
N PRO A 229 15.91 7.93 -9.94
CA PRO A 229 15.69 9.33 -10.31
C PRO A 229 14.56 9.99 -9.52
N TRP A 230 13.64 9.22 -8.91
CA TRP A 230 12.59 9.76 -8.05
C TRP A 230 13.11 10.44 -6.78
N LEU A 231 14.37 10.16 -6.38
CA LEU A 231 14.99 10.77 -5.21
C LEU A 231 15.48 12.20 -5.46
N TYR A 232 15.47 12.66 -6.72
CA TYR A 232 16.10 13.91 -7.12
C TYR A 232 15.13 14.82 -7.87
N GLU A 233 15.29 16.15 -7.68
CA GLU A 233 14.50 17.14 -8.39
C GLU A 233 14.72 17.01 -9.91
N GLY A 234 13.61 17.01 -10.66
CA GLY A 234 13.65 16.82 -12.11
C GLY A 234 14.16 15.45 -12.58
N GLY A 235 14.31 14.49 -11.68
CA GLY A 235 14.76 13.13 -12.02
C GLY A 235 16.24 13.03 -12.37
N GLN A 236 17.05 14.04 -12.04
CA GLN A 236 18.47 14.09 -12.39
C GLN A 236 19.35 13.47 -11.30
N VAL A 237 19.79 12.24 -11.54
CA VAL A 237 20.73 11.55 -10.65
C VAL A 237 22.09 12.26 -10.67
N PRO A 238 22.67 12.62 -9.51
CA PRO A 238 24.00 13.25 -9.45
C PRO A 238 25.09 12.41 -10.12
N GLU A 239 25.96 13.06 -10.89
CA GLU A 239 27.06 12.40 -11.63
C GLU A 239 27.94 11.52 -10.73
N ALA A 240 28.17 11.95 -9.49
CA ALA A 240 28.96 11.19 -8.52
C ALA A 240 28.41 9.77 -8.28
N TRP A 241 27.09 9.59 -8.27
CA TRP A 241 26.46 8.27 -8.11
C TRP A 241 26.55 7.45 -9.40
N LEU A 242 26.39 8.06 -10.56
CA LEU A 242 26.55 7.39 -11.86
C LEU A 242 27.97 6.87 -12.04
N LEU A 243 28.98 7.67 -11.66
CA LEU A 243 30.39 7.27 -11.71
C LEU A 243 30.71 6.17 -10.69
N ALA A 244 30.12 6.23 -9.48
CA ALA A 244 30.31 5.20 -8.47
C ALA A 244 29.73 3.86 -8.92
N ASP A 245 28.57 3.86 -9.57
CA ASP A 245 27.94 2.65 -10.11
C ASP A 245 28.73 2.07 -11.29
N ALA A 246 29.18 2.92 -12.21
CA ALA A 246 30.00 2.51 -13.35
C ALA A 246 31.36 1.88 -12.94
N ASN A 247 31.87 2.23 -11.75
CA ASN A 247 33.11 1.69 -11.19
C ASN A 247 32.88 0.57 -10.15
N ARG A 248 31.67 0.10 -9.98
CA ARG A 248 31.38 -1.02 -9.06
C ARG A 248 32.05 -2.28 -9.59
N PRO A 249 32.83 -3.00 -8.75
CA PRO A 249 33.35 -4.30 -9.14
C PRO A 249 32.18 -5.20 -9.56
N VAL A 250 32.31 -5.85 -10.71
CA VAL A 250 31.44 -7.00 -11.04
C VAL A 250 31.91 -8.11 -10.12
N ASP A 251 31.08 -8.46 -9.15
CA ASP A 251 31.37 -9.64 -8.33
C ASP A 251 31.42 -10.81 -9.30
N GLU A 252 32.64 -11.37 -9.47
CA GLU A 252 32.82 -12.59 -10.25
C GLU A 252 32.05 -13.67 -9.47
N GLU A 253 31.01 -14.20 -10.10
CA GLU A 253 30.21 -15.30 -9.56
C GLU A 253 31.16 -16.48 -9.24
N GLU A 254 31.28 -16.84 -7.94
CA GLU A 254 31.78 -18.15 -7.50
C GLU A 254 30.72 -19.23 -7.55
#